data_c0273a055f5a32f1614c00fcc575496d
#
_entry.id   c0273a055f5a32f1614c00fcc575496d
#
_cell.length_a   1.000
_cell.length_b   1.000
_cell.length_c   1.000
_cell.angle_alpha   90.00
_cell.angle_beta   90.00
_cell.angle_gamma   90.00
#
_symmetry.space_group_name_H-M   'P 1'
#
loop_
_entity.id
_entity.type
_entity.pdbx_description
1 polymer ?
#
loop_
_entity_poly.entity_id
_entity_poly.type
_entity_poly.pdbx_seq_one_letter_code
_entity_poly.pdbx_strand_id
1 'polypeptide(L)'
;MRKIIEHILVSLDGVFAEVDLSGFLAYNDDAYIQDRLGQLLSCDAMLMGRNTYETFAAMWPGMTHPLADRINVLPKYVFSSTLEHAEWSNSTIVRGDVVAEVSKLKQQEGRDLLIYGHGLLGETLLKRHLLDVLDLSIHPLVLGQGKQFFREGQNATLRLVAARSYSKGIVKLTYEPQY
;
A
#
# COMPACT_ATOMS: atom_id res chain seq x y z
N MET A 1 15.50 10.15 -8.15
CA MET A 1 15.36 8.96 -7.29
C MET A 1 13.86 8.69 -7.15
N ARG A 2 13.42 7.45 -7.29
CA ARG A 2 12.02 7.03 -7.21
C ARG A 2 11.49 7.24 -5.80
N LYS A 3 10.25 7.74 -5.67
CA LYS A 3 9.58 7.80 -4.36
C LYS A 3 8.94 6.45 -4.04
N ILE A 4 8.80 6.15 -2.75
CA ILE A 4 7.98 5.06 -2.25
C ILE A 4 6.72 5.68 -1.64
N ILE A 5 5.58 5.30 -2.20
CA ILE A 5 4.25 5.72 -1.78
C ILE A 5 3.57 4.52 -1.11
N GLU A 6 3.17 4.66 0.13
CA GLU A 6 2.40 3.65 0.83
C GLU A 6 0.93 4.06 0.88
N HIS A 7 0.05 3.23 0.33
CA HIS A 7 -1.39 3.45 0.33
C HIS A 7 -2.08 2.44 1.24
N ILE A 8 -2.86 2.96 2.19
CA ILE A 8 -3.52 2.14 3.21
C ILE A 8 -4.99 2.50 3.30
N LEU A 9 -5.84 1.48 3.29
CA LEU A 9 -7.24 1.58 3.69
C LEU A 9 -7.31 1.40 5.19
N VAL A 10 -7.92 2.32 5.89
CA VAL A 10 -8.02 2.30 7.35
C VAL A 10 -9.43 2.72 7.78
N SER A 11 -9.97 2.06 8.81
CA SER A 11 -11.21 2.48 9.45
C SER A 11 -11.00 3.76 10.28
N LEU A 12 -12.07 4.41 10.69
CA LEU A 12 -12.00 5.62 11.51
C LEU A 12 -11.32 5.37 12.87
N ASP A 13 -11.45 4.15 13.39
CA ASP A 13 -10.79 3.69 14.62
C ASP A 13 -9.40 3.06 14.38
N GLY A 14 -8.83 3.21 13.19
CA GLY A 14 -7.44 2.89 12.89
C GLY A 14 -7.15 1.44 12.48
N VAL A 15 -8.16 0.61 12.23
CA VAL A 15 -7.99 -0.79 11.81
C VAL A 15 -7.73 -0.88 10.31
N PHE A 16 -6.70 -1.64 9.89
CA PHE A 16 -6.32 -1.76 8.47
C PHE A 16 -6.19 -3.20 7.95
N ALA A 17 -6.15 -4.22 8.82
CA ALA A 17 -5.94 -5.61 8.43
C ALA A 17 -6.68 -6.57 9.37
N GLU A 18 -6.72 -7.85 8.98
CA GLU A 18 -7.42 -8.92 9.71
C GLU A 18 -8.94 -8.69 9.80
N VAL A 19 -9.49 -8.07 8.75
CA VAL A 19 -10.92 -7.76 8.61
C VAL A 19 -11.40 -8.04 7.19
N ASP A 20 -12.71 -8.14 7.02
CA ASP A 20 -13.31 -8.26 5.69
C ASP A 20 -13.19 -6.94 4.91
N LEU A 21 -12.40 -6.97 3.83
CA LEU A 21 -12.17 -5.80 2.98
C LEU A 21 -13.42 -5.38 2.18
N SER A 22 -14.42 -6.23 2.03
CA SER A 22 -15.64 -5.90 1.28
C SER A 22 -16.36 -4.69 1.87
N GLY A 23 -16.34 -4.55 3.20
CA GLY A 23 -16.87 -3.40 3.91
C GLY A 23 -16.20 -2.08 3.48
N PHE A 24 -14.91 -2.08 3.26
CA PHE A 24 -14.17 -0.91 2.77
C PHE A 24 -14.52 -0.58 1.31
N LEU A 25 -14.62 -1.58 0.46
CA LEU A 25 -14.87 -1.41 -0.97
C LEU A 25 -16.26 -0.83 -1.27
N ALA A 26 -17.24 -1.02 -0.39
CA ALA A 26 -18.58 -0.47 -0.51
C ALA A 26 -18.62 1.07 -0.55
N TYR A 27 -17.61 1.71 0.04
CA TYR A 27 -17.48 3.18 0.08
C TYR A 27 -16.74 3.77 -1.14
N ASN A 28 -16.22 2.96 -2.04
CA ASN A 28 -15.58 3.45 -3.25
C ASN A 28 -16.63 4.16 -4.13
N ASP A 29 -16.40 5.42 -4.45
CA ASP A 29 -17.08 6.14 -5.52
C ASP A 29 -16.16 6.29 -6.74
N ASP A 30 -16.72 6.75 -7.86
CA ASP A 30 -15.97 6.88 -9.10
C ASP A 30 -14.77 7.83 -8.96
N ALA A 31 -14.91 8.92 -8.21
CA ALA A 31 -13.84 9.89 -7.99
C ALA A 31 -12.68 9.29 -7.20
N TYR A 32 -12.98 8.47 -6.18
CA TYR A 32 -11.96 7.76 -5.42
C TYR A 32 -11.26 6.68 -6.27
N ILE A 33 -12.03 5.93 -7.06
CA ILE A 33 -11.47 4.92 -7.97
C ILE A 33 -10.53 5.58 -9.00
N GLN A 34 -10.94 6.73 -9.59
CA GLN A 34 -10.10 7.47 -10.53
C GLN A 34 -8.82 8.01 -9.86
N ASP A 35 -8.91 8.51 -8.64
CA ASP A 35 -7.73 8.97 -7.89
C ASP A 35 -6.74 7.82 -7.64
N ARG A 36 -7.23 6.66 -7.24
CA ARG A 36 -6.42 5.45 -7.06
C ARG A 36 -5.81 4.96 -8.37
N LEU A 37 -6.55 5.01 -9.46
CA LEU A 37 -6.03 4.65 -10.78
C LEU A 37 -4.93 5.62 -11.21
N GLY A 38 -5.11 6.92 -10.99
CA GLY A 38 -4.07 7.93 -11.22
C GLY A 38 -2.78 7.63 -10.46
N GLN A 39 -2.89 7.24 -9.18
CA GLN A 39 -1.75 6.83 -8.37
C GLN A 39 -1.06 5.57 -8.94
N LEU A 40 -1.81 4.55 -9.31
CA LEU A 40 -1.28 3.34 -9.93
C LEU A 40 -0.58 3.63 -11.28
N LEU A 41 -1.09 4.58 -12.05
CA LEU A 41 -0.48 5.01 -13.30
C LEU A 41 0.80 5.83 -13.09
N SER A 42 0.94 6.53 -11.96
CA SER A 42 2.17 7.26 -11.61
C SER A 42 3.30 6.34 -11.14
N CYS A 43 3.00 5.10 -10.79
CA CYS A 43 3.95 4.10 -10.35
C CYS A 43 4.27 3.09 -11.45
N ASP A 44 5.44 2.47 -11.40
CA ASP A 44 5.82 1.42 -12.35
C ASP A 44 6.14 0.06 -11.71
N ALA A 45 6.12 -0.03 -10.40
CA ALA A 45 6.24 -1.30 -9.67
C ALA A 45 5.54 -1.24 -8.30
N MET A 46 5.23 -2.42 -7.78
CA MET A 46 4.68 -2.61 -6.45
C MET A 46 5.67 -3.35 -5.55
N LEU A 47 5.73 -2.92 -4.30
CA LEU A 47 6.46 -3.60 -3.22
C LEU A 47 5.43 -4.21 -2.27
N MET A 48 5.60 -5.46 -1.89
CA MET A 48 4.68 -6.10 -0.96
C MET A 48 5.35 -7.16 -0.10
N GLY A 49 4.88 -7.30 1.12
CA GLY A 49 5.23 -8.43 1.97
C GLY A 49 4.41 -9.68 1.58
N ARG A 50 4.80 -10.83 2.11
CA ARG A 50 4.15 -12.12 1.82
C ARG A 50 2.63 -12.08 2.01
N ASN A 51 2.14 -11.62 3.16
CA ASN A 51 0.69 -11.65 3.47
C ASN A 51 -0.12 -10.82 2.46
N THR A 52 0.37 -9.62 2.11
CA THR A 52 -0.28 -8.79 1.08
C THR A 52 -0.25 -9.48 -0.27
N TYR A 53 0.88 -10.11 -0.62
CA TYR A 53 1.02 -10.85 -1.87
C TYR A 53 0.01 -11.99 -1.96
N GLU A 54 -0.08 -12.85 -0.94
CA GLU A 54 -1.00 -14.00 -0.93
C GLU A 54 -2.47 -13.55 -1.04
N THR A 55 -2.86 -12.52 -0.28
CA THR A 55 -4.22 -11.95 -0.35
C THR A 55 -4.51 -11.37 -1.74
N PHE A 56 -3.58 -10.62 -2.30
CA PHE A 56 -3.76 -9.94 -3.58
C PHE A 56 -3.72 -10.91 -4.76
N ALA A 57 -2.83 -11.91 -4.73
CA ALA A 57 -2.74 -12.95 -5.76
C ALA A 57 -4.00 -13.81 -5.84
N ALA A 58 -4.70 -13.99 -4.73
CA ALA A 58 -6.00 -14.70 -4.71
C ALA A 58 -7.16 -13.85 -5.27
N MET A 59 -7.06 -12.52 -5.21
CA MET A 59 -8.17 -11.61 -5.50
C MET A 59 -8.06 -10.95 -6.89
N TRP A 60 -6.95 -10.28 -7.17
CA TRP A 60 -6.83 -9.39 -8.33
C TRP A 60 -6.84 -10.07 -9.70
N PRO A 61 -6.24 -11.27 -9.90
CA PRO A 61 -6.25 -11.93 -11.21
C PRO A 61 -7.66 -12.25 -11.75
N GLY A 62 -8.61 -12.51 -10.86
CA GLY A 62 -10.00 -12.84 -11.21
C GLY A 62 -10.94 -11.64 -11.36
N MET A 63 -10.47 -10.43 -11.08
CA MET A 63 -11.30 -9.21 -11.12
C MET A 63 -11.27 -8.53 -12.48
N THR A 64 -12.44 -8.12 -12.97
CA THR A 64 -12.60 -7.25 -14.14
C THR A 64 -12.87 -5.83 -13.70
N HIS A 65 -11.82 -5.03 -13.56
CA HIS A 65 -11.91 -3.65 -13.07
C HIS A 65 -10.65 -2.86 -13.48
N PRO A 66 -10.72 -1.58 -13.83
CA PRO A 66 -9.55 -0.80 -14.27
C PRO A 66 -8.35 -0.82 -13.31
N LEU A 67 -8.60 -0.87 -12.00
CA LEU A 67 -7.52 -1.04 -11.02
C LEU A 67 -6.86 -2.42 -11.13
N ALA A 68 -7.67 -3.48 -11.33
CA ALA A 68 -7.18 -4.85 -11.48
C ALA A 68 -6.32 -4.99 -12.73
N ASP A 69 -6.77 -4.43 -13.86
CA ASP A 69 -6.01 -4.44 -15.11
C ASP A 69 -4.63 -3.84 -14.92
N ARG A 70 -4.57 -2.70 -14.21
CA ARG A 70 -3.28 -2.05 -13.93
C ARG A 70 -2.42 -2.80 -12.93
N ILE A 71 -2.99 -3.28 -11.82
CA ILE A 71 -2.28 -4.02 -10.77
C ILE A 71 -1.70 -5.33 -11.33
N ASN A 72 -2.46 -6.04 -12.15
CA ASN A 72 -2.03 -7.33 -12.73
C ASN A 72 -0.80 -7.19 -13.64
N VAL A 73 -0.66 -6.09 -14.38
CA VAL A 73 0.48 -5.88 -15.29
C VAL A 73 1.70 -5.26 -14.63
N LEU A 74 1.55 -4.62 -13.46
CA LEU A 74 2.69 -4.02 -12.76
C LEU A 74 3.70 -5.09 -12.30
N PRO A 75 5.01 -4.87 -12.42
CA PRO A 75 6.03 -5.62 -11.70
C PRO A 75 5.79 -5.60 -10.19
N LYS A 76 5.93 -6.74 -9.54
CA LYS A 76 5.72 -6.91 -8.10
C LYS A 76 6.97 -7.48 -7.46
N TYR A 77 7.53 -6.77 -6.50
CA TYR A 77 8.65 -7.23 -5.69
C TYR A 77 8.10 -7.72 -4.35
N VAL A 78 8.18 -9.03 -4.11
CA VAL A 78 7.61 -9.70 -2.94
C VAL A 78 8.72 -10.01 -1.94
N PHE A 79 8.77 -9.26 -0.86
CA PHE A 79 9.77 -9.42 0.20
C PHE A 79 9.36 -10.57 1.13
N SER A 80 10.03 -11.71 0.98
CA SER A 80 9.76 -12.90 1.78
C SER A 80 10.96 -13.84 1.84
N SER A 81 11.26 -14.35 3.03
CA SER A 81 12.25 -15.43 3.23
C SER A 81 11.63 -16.83 3.12
N THR A 82 10.31 -16.94 3.20
CA THR A 82 9.59 -18.23 3.31
C THR A 82 8.68 -18.55 2.13
N LEU A 83 8.35 -17.58 1.27
CA LEU A 83 7.61 -17.83 0.05
C LEU A 83 8.51 -18.54 -0.96
N GLU A 84 8.11 -19.71 -1.43
CA GLU A 84 8.90 -20.51 -2.37
C GLU A 84 8.62 -20.12 -3.83
N HIS A 85 7.37 -19.89 -4.17
CA HIS A 85 6.91 -19.59 -5.52
C HIS A 85 5.99 -18.37 -5.53
N ALA A 86 6.08 -17.58 -6.59
CA ALA A 86 5.21 -16.43 -6.85
C ALA A 86 4.57 -16.60 -8.23
N GLU A 87 3.37 -17.19 -8.25
CA GLU A 87 2.67 -17.55 -9.49
C GLU A 87 1.90 -16.38 -10.13
N TRP A 88 1.58 -15.34 -9.36
CA TRP A 88 0.95 -14.15 -9.91
C TRP A 88 1.91 -13.45 -10.88
N SER A 89 1.44 -13.22 -12.11
CA SER A 89 2.28 -12.70 -13.20
C SER A 89 3.07 -11.45 -12.81
N ASN A 90 4.28 -11.32 -13.35
CA ASN A 90 5.21 -10.22 -13.09
C ASN A 90 5.62 -10.08 -11.61
N SER A 91 5.63 -11.17 -10.86
CA SER A 91 6.08 -11.21 -9.46
C SER A 91 7.49 -11.76 -9.34
N THR A 92 8.32 -11.09 -8.55
CA THR A 92 9.69 -11.50 -8.22
C THR A 92 9.84 -11.58 -6.70
N ILE A 93 10.26 -12.74 -6.19
CA ILE A 93 10.55 -12.89 -4.77
C ILE A 93 11.92 -12.25 -4.49
N VAL A 94 11.93 -11.31 -3.57
CA VAL A 94 13.14 -10.62 -3.09
C VAL A 94 13.54 -11.21 -1.74
N ARG A 95 14.77 -11.75 -1.69
CA ARG A 95 15.35 -12.33 -0.49
C ARG A 95 16.51 -11.45 -0.01
N GLY A 96 16.81 -11.52 1.29
CA GLY A 96 17.92 -10.78 1.87
C GLY A 96 17.48 -9.54 2.66
N ASP A 97 18.35 -8.56 2.77
CA ASP A 97 18.09 -7.36 3.56
C ASP A 97 17.12 -6.41 2.82
N VAL A 98 15.96 -6.20 3.42
CA VAL A 98 14.88 -5.36 2.86
C VAL A 98 15.37 -3.94 2.56
N VAL A 99 16.16 -3.36 3.47
CA VAL A 99 16.63 -1.97 3.34
C VAL A 99 17.57 -1.83 2.15
N ALA A 100 18.51 -2.77 2.01
CA ALA A 100 19.47 -2.80 0.91
C ALA A 100 18.76 -2.97 -0.45
N GLU A 101 17.83 -3.92 -0.54
CA GLU A 101 17.13 -4.21 -1.80
C GLU A 101 16.17 -3.07 -2.20
N VAL A 102 15.44 -2.50 -1.25
CA VAL A 102 14.58 -1.34 -1.52
C VAL A 102 15.41 -0.11 -1.92
N SER A 103 16.55 0.11 -1.28
CA SER A 103 17.46 1.21 -1.65
C SER A 103 17.97 1.08 -3.08
N LYS A 104 18.29 -0.14 -3.53
CA LYS A 104 18.66 -0.40 -4.94
C LYS A 104 17.51 -0.08 -5.89
N LEU A 105 16.28 -0.49 -5.56
CA LEU A 105 15.09 -0.19 -6.38
C LEU A 105 14.82 1.30 -6.48
N LYS A 106 15.00 2.07 -5.38
CA LYS A 106 14.86 3.54 -5.38
C LYS A 106 15.87 4.24 -6.29
N GLN A 107 17.07 3.69 -6.45
CA GLN A 107 18.14 4.27 -7.26
C GLN A 107 18.01 3.98 -8.77
N GLN A 108 17.20 3.00 -9.14
CA GLN A 108 16.96 2.70 -10.56
C GLN A 108 16.19 3.85 -11.24
N GLU A 109 16.34 3.95 -12.56
CA GLU A 109 15.49 4.80 -13.36
C GLU A 109 14.06 4.25 -13.39
N GLY A 110 13.07 5.15 -13.45
CA GLY A 110 11.68 4.78 -13.50
C GLY A 110 10.79 5.74 -12.73
N ARG A 111 9.50 5.39 -12.67
CA ARG A 111 8.48 6.09 -11.87
C ARG A 111 8.49 5.58 -10.44
N ASP A 112 7.57 6.07 -9.63
CA ASP A 112 7.48 5.77 -8.21
C ASP A 112 7.14 4.30 -7.93
N LEU A 113 7.41 3.87 -6.71
CA LEU A 113 7.13 2.54 -6.19
C LEU A 113 5.91 2.61 -5.27
N LEU A 114 4.99 1.66 -5.40
CA LEU A 114 3.76 1.64 -4.62
C LEU A 114 3.75 0.46 -3.64
N ILE A 115 3.39 0.74 -2.39
CA ILE A 115 3.06 -0.28 -1.39
C ILE A 115 1.57 -0.23 -1.12
N TYR A 116 0.92 -1.38 -1.15
CA TYR A 116 -0.43 -1.54 -0.60
C TYR A 116 -0.37 -2.29 0.73
N GLY A 117 -1.11 -1.77 1.70
CA GLY A 117 -1.07 -2.26 3.07
C GLY A 117 0.20 -1.82 3.80
N HIS A 118 0.32 -2.16 5.07
CA HIS A 118 1.43 -1.77 5.94
C HIS A 118 2.26 -2.99 6.33
N GLY A 119 2.10 -3.48 7.54
CA GLY A 119 2.84 -4.64 8.03
C GLY A 119 4.33 -4.36 8.20
N LEU A 120 5.11 -5.43 8.31
CA LEU A 120 6.55 -5.33 8.59
C LEU A 120 7.34 -4.58 7.52
N LEU A 121 6.91 -4.65 6.26
CA LEU A 121 7.57 -3.93 5.17
C LEU A 121 7.42 -2.41 5.37
N GLY A 122 6.18 -1.90 5.45
CA GLY A 122 5.92 -0.48 5.64
C GLY A 122 6.53 0.06 6.93
N GLU A 123 6.39 -0.68 8.04
CA GLU A 123 7.03 -0.33 9.32
C GLU A 123 8.56 -0.19 9.19
N THR A 124 9.19 -1.14 8.50
CA THR A 124 10.64 -1.11 8.27
C THR A 124 11.03 0.10 7.44
N LEU A 125 10.30 0.38 6.35
CA LEU A 125 10.63 1.50 5.47
C LEU A 125 10.42 2.85 6.15
N LEU A 126 9.36 3.00 6.94
CA LEU A 126 9.13 4.20 7.74
C LEU A 126 10.26 4.40 8.77
N LYS A 127 10.59 3.35 9.54
CA LYS A 127 11.66 3.38 10.56
C LYS A 127 13.05 3.64 9.97
N ARG A 128 13.30 3.21 8.73
CA ARG A 128 14.58 3.35 8.03
C ARG A 128 14.65 4.54 7.10
N HIS A 129 13.69 5.46 7.19
CA HIS A 129 13.63 6.71 6.41
C HIS A 129 13.63 6.46 4.89
N LEU A 130 12.99 5.39 4.46
CA LEU A 130 12.87 5.03 3.04
C LEU A 130 11.49 5.32 2.46
N LEU A 131 10.47 5.49 3.31
CA LEU A 131 9.11 5.86 2.90
C LEU A 131 9.06 7.36 2.60
N ASP A 132 8.59 7.74 1.43
CA ASP A 132 8.52 9.14 1.02
C ASP A 132 7.12 9.74 1.17
N VAL A 133 6.07 8.92 0.95
CA VAL A 133 4.68 9.36 1.02
C VAL A 133 3.84 8.31 1.72
N LEU A 134 2.97 8.75 2.61
CA LEU A 134 1.96 7.94 3.29
C LEU A 134 0.58 8.46 2.91
N ASP A 135 -0.17 7.65 2.15
CA ASP A 135 -1.56 7.91 1.76
C ASP A 135 -2.52 7.07 2.61
N LEU A 136 -3.25 7.71 3.51
CA LEU A 136 -4.25 7.10 4.35
C LEU A 136 -5.65 7.37 3.78
N SER A 137 -6.34 6.32 3.35
CA SER A 137 -7.76 6.40 2.99
C SER A 137 -8.60 5.99 4.18
N ILE A 138 -9.06 6.97 4.95
CA ILE A 138 -9.88 6.77 6.14
C ILE A 138 -11.32 6.56 5.69
N HIS A 139 -11.85 5.37 6.00
CA HIS A 139 -13.22 4.99 5.68
C HIS A 139 -14.15 5.30 6.87
N PRO A 140 -15.41 5.65 6.61
CA PRO A 140 -16.38 5.97 7.65
C PRO A 140 -16.91 4.70 8.35
N LEU A 141 -15.99 3.89 8.87
CA LEU A 141 -16.23 2.62 9.54
C LEU A 141 -15.57 2.64 10.92
N VAL A 142 -16.27 2.11 11.91
CA VAL A 142 -15.72 1.77 13.22
C VAL A 142 -15.85 0.27 13.39
N LEU A 143 -14.73 -0.44 13.45
CA LEU A 143 -14.69 -1.91 13.45
C LEU A 143 -14.54 -2.51 14.84
N GLY A 144 -13.88 -1.81 15.76
CA GLY A 144 -13.69 -2.21 17.14
C GLY A 144 -12.77 -3.42 17.35
N GLN A 145 -12.36 -4.08 16.27
CA GLN A 145 -11.48 -5.24 16.28
C GLN A 145 -10.65 -5.30 14.99
N GLY A 146 -9.55 -6.05 15.01
CA GLY A 146 -8.62 -6.17 13.88
C GLY A 146 -7.27 -5.53 14.20
N LYS A 147 -6.39 -5.49 13.21
CA LYS A 147 -5.03 -4.99 13.37
C LYS A 147 -4.98 -3.47 13.21
N GLN A 148 -4.49 -2.81 14.24
CA GLN A 148 -4.31 -1.36 14.26
C GLN A 148 -3.14 -0.94 13.36
N PHE A 149 -3.34 0.15 12.61
CA PHE A 149 -2.29 0.75 11.78
C PHE A 149 -1.19 1.37 12.63
N PHE A 150 -1.55 2.24 13.54
CA PHE A 150 -0.59 2.78 14.53
C PHE A 150 -0.59 1.90 15.78
N ARG A 151 0.57 1.35 16.10
CA ARG A 151 0.77 0.47 17.25
C ARG A 151 1.60 1.13 18.32
N GLU A 152 1.48 0.63 19.53
CA GLU A 152 2.30 1.07 20.66
C GLU A 152 3.79 0.99 20.32
N GLY A 153 4.54 2.04 20.67
CA GLY A 153 5.98 2.16 20.41
C GLY A 153 6.35 2.63 18.98
N GLN A 154 5.38 2.88 18.11
CA GLN A 154 5.62 3.51 16.80
C GLN A 154 5.51 5.04 16.93
N ASN A 155 6.58 5.75 16.64
CA ASN A 155 6.62 7.21 16.61
C ASN A 155 7.04 7.69 15.23
N ALA A 156 6.30 8.60 14.65
CA ALA A 156 6.66 9.31 13.43
C ALA A 156 6.05 10.71 13.44
N THR A 157 6.80 11.69 12.97
CA THR A 157 6.28 13.03 12.70
C THR A 157 5.93 13.09 11.20
N LEU A 158 4.72 13.54 10.91
CA LEU A 158 4.18 13.57 9.56
C LEU A 158 3.76 14.99 9.20
N ARG A 159 4.13 15.45 8.01
CA ARG A 159 3.68 16.72 7.44
C ARG A 159 2.52 16.46 6.48
N LEU A 160 1.36 17.04 6.75
CA LEU A 160 0.22 16.95 5.84
C LEU A 160 0.53 17.69 4.52
N VAL A 161 0.36 16.99 3.41
CA VAL A 161 0.54 17.52 2.06
C VAL A 161 -0.80 17.82 1.40
N ALA A 162 -1.77 16.89 1.56
CA ALA A 162 -3.09 17.03 0.98
C ALA A 162 -4.15 16.31 1.84
N ALA A 163 -5.37 16.84 1.79
CA ALA A 163 -6.57 16.18 2.33
C ALA A 163 -7.68 16.28 1.28
N ARG A 164 -8.36 15.16 1.01
CA ARG A 164 -9.44 15.10 0.03
C ARG A 164 -10.58 14.23 0.55
N SER A 165 -11.81 14.72 0.48
CA SER A 165 -13.02 13.95 0.78
C SER A 165 -13.70 13.46 -0.49
N TYR A 166 -14.37 12.31 -0.37
CA TYR A 166 -15.13 11.67 -1.45
C TYR A 166 -16.60 11.52 -1.05
N SER A 167 -17.47 11.42 -2.03
CA SER A 167 -18.94 11.52 -1.84
C SER A 167 -19.52 10.46 -0.91
N LYS A 168 -18.90 9.29 -0.83
CA LYS A 168 -19.30 8.20 0.07
C LYS A 168 -18.64 8.23 1.45
N GLY A 169 -17.96 9.33 1.80
CA GLY A 169 -17.44 9.56 3.14
C GLY A 169 -15.99 9.15 3.37
N ILE A 170 -15.28 8.63 2.37
CA ILE A 170 -13.83 8.42 2.47
C ILE A 170 -13.13 9.77 2.58
N VAL A 171 -12.16 9.87 3.49
CA VAL A 171 -11.21 10.99 3.56
C VAL A 171 -9.80 10.45 3.31
N LYS A 172 -9.18 10.88 2.21
CA LYS A 172 -7.78 10.56 1.91
C LYS A 172 -6.88 11.66 2.44
N LEU A 173 -5.90 11.29 3.25
CA LEU A 173 -4.87 12.15 3.80
C LEU A 173 -3.52 11.73 3.23
N THR A 174 -2.81 12.65 2.58
CA THR A 174 -1.46 12.43 2.06
C THR A 174 -0.45 13.12 2.96
N TYR A 175 0.47 12.36 3.50
CA TYR A 175 1.53 12.84 4.39
C TYR A 175 2.92 12.54 3.83
N GLU A 176 3.88 13.40 4.18
CA GLU A 176 5.31 13.12 4.06
C GLU A 176 5.92 12.93 5.45
N PRO A 177 6.59 11.78 5.72
CA PRO A 177 7.33 11.60 6.95
C PRO A 177 8.44 12.65 7.11
N GLN A 178 8.62 13.15 8.33
CA GLN A 178 9.67 14.09 8.70
C GLN A 178 10.77 13.32 9.42
N TYR A 179 11.94 13.23 8.84
CA TYR A 179 13.07 12.46 9.34
C TYR A 179 14.15 13.34 9.95
#